data_b11ab79e190d4f1ab90b8517624921f8
#
_entry.id   b11ab79e190d4f1ab90b8517624921f8
#
_cell.length_a   1.000
_cell.length_b   1.000
_cell.length_c   1.000
_cell.angle_alpha   90.00
_cell.angle_beta   90.00
_cell.angle_gamma   90.00
#
_symmetry.space_group_name_H-M   'P 1'
#
loop_
_entity.id
_entity.type
_entity.pdbx_description
1 polymer ?
#
loop_
_entity_poly.entity_id
_entity_poly.type
_entity_poly.pdbx_seq_one_letter_code
_entity_poly.pdbx_strand_id
1 'polypeptide(L)'
;DALGSSEAIGMAQSTTSAAGESKTASFELGPNTKILTEDGRELQPGSSEIGRVALKGNTPIGYYKDPEKSAKTFQIINGVRWSIPGDWASIDVDGTVHLLGRGSQCINTGGEKVYPEEVEEALKLHPSVADAAVVGGPDERFGQAITALVEALPGQNIVEADLIAFIKQHYAAYKAPKRVIAVATVGRASNGKLDYKALTEIALATLT
;
A
#
# COMPACT_ATOMS: atom_id res chain seq x y z
N ASP A 1 13.27 -9.58 -0.03
CA ASP A 1 12.75 -8.24 -0.36
C ASP A 1 13.19 -7.23 0.69
N ALA A 2 13.30 -5.97 0.32
CA ALA A 2 13.68 -4.89 1.22
C ALA A 2 12.75 -3.70 1.04
N LEU A 3 12.24 -3.16 2.15
CA LEU A 3 11.49 -1.92 2.21
C LEU A 3 12.46 -0.77 2.47
N GLY A 4 12.44 0.24 1.62
CA GLY A 4 13.24 1.42 1.75
C GLY A 4 12.88 2.49 0.73
N SER A 5 13.35 3.69 0.97
CA SER A 5 13.21 4.82 0.05
C SER A 5 14.51 5.64 0.06
N SER A 6 14.60 6.64 -0.82
CA SER A 6 15.73 7.59 -0.80
C SER A 6 15.84 8.35 0.52
N GLU A 7 14.74 8.53 1.21
CA GLU A 7 14.62 9.23 2.49
C GLU A 7 14.91 8.33 3.71
N ALA A 8 14.82 7.00 3.50
CA ALA A 8 14.92 6.03 4.59
C ALA A 8 15.39 4.67 4.03
N ILE A 9 16.69 4.46 3.99
CA ILE A 9 17.30 3.23 3.48
C ILE A 9 17.26 2.14 4.55
N GLY A 10 16.79 0.92 4.17
CA GLY A 10 16.81 -0.24 5.07
C GLY A 10 15.82 -0.17 6.22
N MET A 11 14.59 0.28 5.96
CA MET A 11 13.52 0.34 6.96
C MET A 11 13.09 -1.05 7.44
N ALA A 12 12.91 -1.99 6.52
CA ALA A 12 12.50 -3.34 6.84
C ALA A 12 12.98 -4.33 5.77
N GLN A 13 13.00 -5.60 6.11
CA GLN A 13 13.40 -6.66 5.18
C GLN A 13 12.51 -7.89 5.35
N SER A 14 12.35 -8.64 4.27
CA SER A 14 11.68 -9.93 4.26
C SER A 14 12.64 -10.95 3.69
N THR A 15 12.81 -12.06 4.40
CA THR A 15 13.65 -13.18 3.98
C THR A 15 12.75 -14.39 3.80
N THR A 16 12.63 -14.90 2.56
CA THR A 16 11.91 -16.14 2.26
C THR A 16 12.91 -17.27 2.11
N SER A 17 12.76 -18.36 2.85
CA SER A 17 13.51 -19.59 2.62
C SER A 17 12.99 -20.31 1.37
N ALA A 18 13.86 -21.03 0.66
CA ALA A 18 13.54 -21.73 -0.59
C ALA A 18 12.39 -22.79 -0.47
N ALA A 19 11.89 -23.06 0.72
CA ALA A 19 10.83 -24.02 1.02
C ALA A 19 9.54 -23.38 1.56
N GLY A 20 9.42 -22.05 1.65
CA GLY A 20 8.28 -21.33 2.21
C GLY A 20 7.46 -20.58 1.17
N GLU A 21 6.16 -20.41 1.43
CA GLU A 21 5.31 -19.50 0.68
C GLU A 21 5.83 -18.06 0.86
N SER A 22 6.07 -17.35 -0.24
CA SER A 22 6.44 -15.95 -0.22
C SER A 22 5.21 -15.12 0.15
N LYS A 23 5.15 -14.62 1.37
CA LYS A 23 4.17 -13.59 1.75
C LYS A 23 4.70 -12.25 1.25
N THR A 24 4.08 -11.71 0.23
CA THR A 24 4.37 -10.35 -0.26
C THR A 24 3.92 -9.31 0.77
N ALA A 25 4.57 -8.13 0.77
CA ALA A 25 4.27 -7.02 1.67
C ALA A 25 4.37 -7.30 3.19
N SER A 26 5.03 -8.41 3.59
CA SER A 26 5.28 -8.78 4.98
C SER A 26 6.77 -8.65 5.31
N PHE A 27 7.11 -7.91 6.37
CA PHE A 27 8.48 -7.50 6.68
C PHE A 27 8.79 -7.62 8.17
N GLU A 28 10.09 -7.72 8.49
CA GLU A 28 10.64 -7.50 9.82
C GLU A 28 11.27 -6.11 9.89
N LEU A 29 10.97 -5.35 10.94
CA LEU A 29 11.52 -4.00 11.11
C LEU A 29 13.02 -4.06 11.40
N GLY A 30 13.75 -3.17 10.77
CA GLY A 30 15.13 -2.90 11.15
C GLY A 30 15.23 -2.27 12.57
N PRO A 31 16.40 -2.33 13.22
CA PRO A 31 16.58 -1.92 14.62
C PRO A 31 16.30 -0.43 14.87
N ASN A 32 16.37 0.38 13.83
CA ASN A 32 16.14 1.83 13.88
C ASN A 32 14.77 2.22 13.28
N THR A 33 13.93 1.26 12.95
CA THR A 33 12.62 1.48 12.34
C THR A 33 11.52 1.24 13.37
N LYS A 34 10.51 2.10 13.35
CA LYS A 34 9.30 2.01 14.16
C LYS A 34 8.08 2.29 13.31
N ILE A 35 6.92 1.83 13.77
CA ILE A 35 5.65 2.28 13.24
C ILE A 35 5.10 3.29 14.24
N LEU A 36 4.83 4.51 13.77
CA LEU A 36 4.34 5.61 14.59
C LEU A 36 2.91 5.97 14.19
N THR A 37 2.04 6.08 15.18
CA THR A 37 0.69 6.65 15.01
C THR A 37 0.76 8.12 14.59
N GLU A 38 -0.36 8.72 14.20
CA GLU A 38 -0.38 10.14 13.80
C GLU A 38 0.00 11.08 14.96
N ASP A 39 -0.32 10.70 16.19
CA ASP A 39 0.04 11.44 17.43
C ASP A 39 1.46 11.12 17.93
N GLY A 40 2.24 10.32 17.22
CA GLY A 40 3.65 10.05 17.48
C GLY A 40 3.93 8.97 18.52
N ARG A 41 2.92 8.17 18.91
CA ARG A 41 3.13 6.97 19.74
C ARG A 41 3.70 5.84 18.89
N GLU A 42 4.54 5.02 19.49
CA GLU A 42 5.00 3.76 18.87
C GLU A 42 3.88 2.72 18.90
N LEU A 43 3.57 2.15 17.74
CA LEU A 43 2.60 1.08 17.60
C LEU A 43 3.19 -0.22 18.18
N GLN A 44 2.46 -0.88 19.04
CA GLN A 44 2.89 -2.12 19.66
C GLN A 44 2.43 -3.35 18.83
N PRO A 45 3.19 -4.45 18.83
CA PRO A 45 2.76 -5.70 18.22
C PRO A 45 1.36 -6.12 18.66
N GLY A 46 0.51 -6.51 17.70
CA GLY A 46 -0.86 -6.92 17.94
C GLY A 46 -1.86 -5.77 18.09
N SER A 47 -1.43 -4.53 17.87
CA SER A 47 -2.36 -3.39 17.83
C SER A 47 -3.31 -3.50 16.62
N SER A 48 -4.58 -3.13 16.83
CA SER A 48 -5.56 -2.97 15.75
C SER A 48 -5.42 -1.64 14.99
N GLU A 49 -4.56 -0.73 15.49
CA GLU A 49 -4.27 0.54 14.83
C GLU A 49 -3.28 0.35 13.68
N ILE A 50 -3.24 1.33 12.80
CA ILE A 50 -2.22 1.45 11.75
C ILE A 50 -1.34 2.67 12.02
N GLY A 51 -0.12 2.66 11.50
CA GLY A 51 0.81 3.78 11.68
C GLY A 51 1.72 3.98 10.48
N ARG A 52 2.52 5.03 10.54
CA ARG A 52 3.50 5.39 9.52
C ARG A 52 4.83 4.75 9.84
N VAL A 53 5.45 4.14 8.84
CA VAL A 53 6.81 3.59 8.96
C VAL A 53 7.79 4.76 9.11
N ALA A 54 8.59 4.74 10.17
CA ALA A 54 9.52 5.81 10.54
C ALA A 54 10.91 5.24 10.81
N LEU A 55 11.95 5.84 10.24
CA LEU A 55 13.36 5.48 10.44
C LEU A 55 14.08 6.59 11.19
N LYS A 56 14.82 6.25 12.25
CA LYS A 56 15.75 7.16 12.95
C LYS A 56 17.21 6.87 12.58
N GLY A 57 18.10 7.78 12.92
CA GLY A 57 19.54 7.63 12.71
C GLY A 57 20.05 8.43 11.52
N ASN A 58 20.89 7.82 10.67
CA ASN A 58 21.50 8.50 9.53
C ASN A 58 20.50 8.68 8.39
N THR A 59 19.69 9.73 8.48
CA THR A 59 18.70 10.12 7.48
C THR A 59 19.11 11.44 6.82
N PRO A 60 18.68 11.72 5.56
CA PRO A 60 18.94 13.00 4.90
C PRO A 60 18.50 14.18 5.74
N ILE A 61 19.18 15.32 5.60
CA ILE A 61 18.82 16.54 6.31
C ILE A 61 17.55 17.20 5.77
N GLY A 62 17.21 16.94 4.50
CA GLY A 62 16.02 17.47 3.84
C GLY A 62 16.10 17.33 2.33
N TYR A 63 15.06 17.80 1.65
CA TYR A 63 15.03 17.94 0.19
C TYR A 63 15.66 19.27 -0.23
N TYR A 64 16.37 19.25 -1.34
CA TYR A 64 16.99 20.45 -1.87
C TYR A 64 15.93 21.46 -2.31
N LYS A 65 16.02 22.68 -1.77
CA LYS A 65 15.07 23.80 -2.06
C LYS A 65 13.59 23.50 -1.81
N ASP A 66 13.29 22.49 -0.98
CA ASP A 66 11.91 22.14 -0.64
C ASP A 66 11.77 22.00 0.90
N PRO A 67 11.67 23.12 1.62
CA PRO A 67 11.56 23.11 3.08
C PRO A 67 10.23 22.53 3.56
N GLU A 68 9.15 22.72 2.79
CA GLU A 68 7.83 22.24 3.19
C GLU A 68 7.77 20.70 3.16
N LYS A 69 8.22 20.08 2.06
CA LYS A 69 8.30 18.63 1.97
C LYS A 69 9.30 18.07 2.97
N SER A 70 10.41 18.77 3.21
CA SER A 70 11.40 18.38 4.22
C SER A 70 10.79 18.31 5.62
N ALA A 71 10.02 19.33 6.02
CA ALA A 71 9.36 19.37 7.32
C ALA A 71 8.28 18.28 7.48
N LYS A 72 7.58 17.94 6.41
CA LYS A 72 6.59 16.84 6.39
C LYS A 72 7.23 15.46 6.52
N THR A 73 8.42 15.28 5.94
CA THR A 73 9.11 13.98 5.90
C THR A 73 10.04 13.77 7.09
N PHE A 74 10.81 14.79 7.46
CA PHE A 74 11.81 14.69 8.53
C PHE A 74 11.31 15.42 9.79
N GLN A 75 10.61 14.66 10.63
CA GLN A 75 9.90 15.19 11.81
C GLN A 75 10.68 14.93 13.10
N ILE A 76 10.55 15.83 14.07
CA ILE A 76 11.02 15.59 15.44
C ILE A 76 9.80 15.19 16.27
N ILE A 77 9.79 13.95 16.73
CA ILE A 77 8.73 13.39 17.57
C ILE A 77 9.36 12.91 18.86
N ASN A 78 8.88 13.40 20.00
CA ASN A 78 9.42 13.08 21.33
C ASN A 78 10.95 13.30 21.45
N GLY A 79 11.45 14.37 20.82
CA GLY A 79 12.89 14.73 20.83
C GLY A 79 13.76 13.89 19.91
N VAL A 80 13.21 12.94 19.18
CA VAL A 80 13.91 12.09 18.20
C VAL A 80 13.57 12.53 16.78
N ARG A 81 14.59 12.66 15.94
CA ARG A 81 14.40 12.96 14.52
C ARG A 81 14.12 11.68 13.74
N TRP A 82 13.00 11.68 13.04
CA TRP A 82 12.52 10.58 12.22
C TRP A 82 12.40 10.97 10.75
N SER A 83 12.74 10.05 9.85
CA SER A 83 12.35 10.09 8.45
C SER A 83 11.08 9.27 8.28
N ILE A 84 10.01 9.91 7.79
CA ILE A 84 8.67 9.33 7.61
C ILE A 84 8.25 9.53 6.15
N PRO A 85 8.63 8.63 5.22
CA PRO A 85 8.41 8.81 3.78
C PRO A 85 6.93 8.77 3.37
N GLY A 86 6.04 8.31 4.25
CA GLY A 86 4.60 8.26 4.03
C GLY A 86 4.04 6.86 3.78
N ASP A 87 4.83 5.84 4.02
CA ASP A 87 4.39 4.45 3.97
C ASP A 87 3.65 4.09 5.26
N TRP A 88 2.48 3.44 5.13
CA TRP A 88 1.64 3.00 6.25
C TRP A 88 1.72 1.49 6.43
N ALA A 89 1.62 1.04 7.67
CA ALA A 89 1.71 -0.36 8.03
C ALA A 89 0.88 -0.70 9.27
N SER A 90 0.54 -1.98 9.40
CA SER A 90 0.09 -2.62 10.63
C SER A 90 1.17 -3.56 11.16
N ILE A 91 1.03 -4.04 12.40
CA ILE A 91 1.97 -4.96 13.03
C ILE A 91 1.22 -6.07 13.75
N ASP A 92 1.50 -7.30 13.41
CA ASP A 92 0.91 -8.48 14.03
C ASP A 92 1.48 -8.75 15.42
N VAL A 93 0.85 -9.68 16.14
CA VAL A 93 1.26 -10.10 17.50
C VAL A 93 2.69 -10.66 17.52
N ASP A 94 3.12 -11.31 16.45
CA ASP A 94 4.47 -11.88 16.29
C ASP A 94 5.53 -10.85 15.87
N GLY A 95 5.12 -9.58 15.63
CA GLY A 95 6.00 -8.50 15.19
C GLY A 95 6.14 -8.41 13.67
N THR A 96 5.46 -9.25 12.90
CA THR A 96 5.41 -9.15 11.44
C THR A 96 4.71 -7.86 11.03
N VAL A 97 5.34 -7.10 10.16
CA VAL A 97 4.81 -5.83 9.64
C VAL A 97 4.21 -6.07 8.26
N HIS A 98 2.96 -5.64 8.10
CA HIS A 98 2.26 -5.64 6.83
C HIS A 98 2.24 -4.22 6.27
N LEU A 99 2.90 -4.04 5.12
CA LEU A 99 2.87 -2.78 4.39
C LEU A 99 1.50 -2.62 3.75
N LEU A 100 0.82 -1.53 4.07
CA LEU A 100 -0.49 -1.20 3.51
C LEU A 100 -0.38 -0.35 2.25
N GLY A 101 0.68 0.47 2.15
CA GLY A 101 0.95 1.34 1.02
C GLY A 101 1.17 2.79 1.40
N ARG A 102 1.20 3.66 0.38
CA ARG A 102 1.44 5.10 0.58
C ARG A 102 0.17 5.85 0.92
N GLY A 103 0.23 6.67 1.97
CA GLY A 103 -0.89 7.51 2.40
C GLY A 103 -1.38 8.50 1.33
N SER A 104 -0.51 8.91 0.38
CA SER A 104 -0.89 9.77 -0.75
C SER A 104 -1.81 9.09 -1.77
N GLN A 105 -1.88 7.77 -1.76
CA GLN A 105 -2.75 6.97 -2.64
C GLN A 105 -3.98 6.42 -1.91
N CYS A 106 -4.11 6.72 -0.62
CA CYS A 106 -5.22 6.24 0.21
C CYS A 106 -6.58 6.67 -0.38
N ILE A 107 -7.46 5.69 -0.58
CA ILE A 107 -8.82 5.88 -1.07
C ILE A 107 -9.75 6.06 0.13
N ASN A 108 -10.52 7.15 0.13
CA ASN A 108 -11.45 7.45 1.22
C ASN A 108 -12.88 7.08 0.77
N THR A 109 -13.32 5.88 1.13
CA THR A 109 -14.62 5.35 0.70
C THR A 109 -15.58 5.25 1.90
N GLY A 110 -16.60 6.13 1.93
CA GLY A 110 -17.60 6.14 3.00
C GLY A 110 -17.04 6.41 4.40
N GLY A 111 -15.93 7.13 4.51
CA GLY A 111 -15.23 7.39 5.77
C GLY A 111 -14.15 6.37 6.13
N GLU A 112 -14.07 5.25 5.41
CA GLU A 112 -13.05 4.23 5.60
C GLU A 112 -11.82 4.52 4.73
N LYS A 113 -10.63 4.32 5.31
CA LYS A 113 -9.35 4.45 4.60
C LYS A 113 -8.97 3.10 3.98
N VAL A 114 -8.82 3.06 2.65
CA VAL A 114 -8.37 1.88 1.93
C VAL A 114 -7.06 2.18 1.21
N TYR A 115 -6.06 1.37 1.45
CA TYR A 115 -4.76 1.50 0.80
C TYR A 115 -4.74 0.62 -0.46
N PRO A 116 -4.48 1.20 -1.65
CA PRO A 116 -4.49 0.48 -2.91
C PRO A 116 -3.65 -0.80 -2.88
N GLU A 117 -2.43 -0.71 -2.40
CA GLU A 117 -1.47 -1.81 -2.41
C GLU A 117 -1.96 -3.02 -1.61
N GLU A 118 -2.70 -2.81 -0.51
CA GLU A 118 -3.32 -3.91 0.26
C GLU A 118 -4.32 -4.70 -0.58
N VAL A 119 -5.14 -4.00 -1.36
CA VAL A 119 -6.15 -4.63 -2.22
C VAL A 119 -5.50 -5.24 -3.46
N GLU A 120 -4.46 -4.61 -4.01
CA GLU A 120 -3.66 -5.13 -5.13
C GLU A 120 -3.01 -6.46 -4.77
N GLU A 121 -2.35 -6.54 -3.61
CA GLU A 121 -1.74 -7.79 -3.13
C GLU A 121 -2.79 -8.88 -2.90
N ALA A 122 -3.95 -8.51 -2.34
CA ALA A 122 -5.05 -9.43 -2.16
C ALA A 122 -5.59 -9.98 -3.51
N LEU A 123 -5.77 -9.13 -4.51
CA LEU A 123 -6.22 -9.53 -5.84
C LEU A 123 -5.23 -10.47 -6.54
N LYS A 124 -3.93 -10.26 -6.37
CA LYS A 124 -2.87 -11.12 -6.94
C LYS A 124 -2.84 -12.54 -6.37
N LEU A 125 -3.49 -12.79 -5.24
CA LEU A 125 -3.67 -14.15 -4.71
C LEU A 125 -4.74 -14.95 -5.48
N HIS A 126 -5.56 -14.29 -6.32
CA HIS A 126 -6.58 -14.99 -7.09
C HIS A 126 -5.96 -15.73 -8.29
N PRO A 127 -6.38 -17.01 -8.56
CA PRO A 127 -5.75 -17.87 -9.58
C PRO A 127 -5.79 -17.34 -11.02
N SER A 128 -6.65 -16.37 -11.33
CA SER A 128 -6.75 -15.78 -12.67
C SER A 128 -5.96 -14.49 -12.85
N VAL A 129 -5.37 -13.94 -11.77
CA VAL A 129 -4.74 -12.62 -11.77
C VAL A 129 -3.22 -12.71 -11.91
N ALA A 130 -2.69 -12.03 -12.91
CA ALA A 130 -1.24 -11.86 -13.09
C ALA A 130 -0.73 -10.62 -12.32
N ASP A 131 -1.43 -9.50 -12.44
CA ASP A 131 -1.12 -8.26 -11.72
C ASP A 131 -2.40 -7.42 -11.56
N ALA A 132 -2.38 -6.51 -10.60
CA ALA A 132 -3.50 -5.63 -10.30
C ALA A 132 -3.01 -4.23 -9.91
N ALA A 133 -3.80 -3.24 -10.25
CA ALA A 133 -3.67 -1.87 -9.77
C ALA A 133 -5.03 -1.38 -9.27
N VAL A 134 -5.04 -0.63 -8.17
CA VAL A 134 -6.27 -0.16 -7.52
C VAL A 134 -6.27 1.35 -7.43
N VAL A 135 -7.35 1.97 -7.85
CA VAL A 135 -7.53 3.43 -7.84
C VAL A 135 -8.87 3.83 -7.24
N GLY A 136 -8.93 5.04 -6.69
CA GLY A 136 -10.18 5.66 -6.26
C GLY A 136 -10.79 6.49 -7.40
N GLY A 137 -12.04 6.22 -7.70
CA GLY A 137 -12.86 7.06 -8.59
C GLY A 137 -13.93 7.82 -7.81
N PRO A 138 -14.50 8.92 -8.35
CA PRO A 138 -15.59 9.63 -7.72
C PRO A 138 -16.84 8.73 -7.59
N ASP A 139 -17.52 8.83 -6.46
CA ASP A 139 -18.75 8.09 -6.15
C ASP A 139 -19.69 9.00 -5.36
N GLU A 140 -20.93 9.13 -5.82
CA GLU A 140 -21.92 10.04 -5.21
C GLU A 140 -22.26 9.66 -3.76
N ARG A 141 -22.23 8.37 -3.45
CA ARG A 141 -22.63 7.87 -2.11
C ARG A 141 -21.47 7.81 -1.13
N PHE A 142 -20.28 7.45 -1.60
CA PHE A 142 -19.13 7.15 -0.75
C PHE A 142 -17.99 8.16 -0.89
N GLY A 143 -18.18 9.21 -1.72
CA GLY A 143 -17.11 10.16 -2.06
C GLY A 143 -16.13 9.58 -3.07
N GLN A 144 -15.54 8.43 -2.73
CA GLN A 144 -14.72 7.63 -3.65
C GLN A 144 -15.18 6.17 -3.65
N ALA A 145 -15.11 5.51 -4.81
CA ALA A 145 -15.26 4.07 -4.97
C ALA A 145 -13.95 3.44 -5.42
N ILE A 146 -13.70 2.24 -4.93
CA ILE A 146 -12.53 1.44 -5.30
C ILE A 146 -12.79 0.83 -6.68
N THR A 147 -11.86 1.06 -7.61
CA THR A 147 -11.83 0.43 -8.95
C THR A 147 -10.52 -0.32 -9.11
N ALA A 148 -10.59 -1.60 -9.46
CA ALA A 148 -9.43 -2.41 -9.77
C ALA A 148 -9.23 -2.54 -11.28
N LEU A 149 -8.02 -2.31 -11.75
CA LEU A 149 -7.56 -2.66 -13.10
C LEU A 149 -6.74 -3.94 -12.97
N VAL A 150 -7.12 -4.99 -13.69
CA VAL A 150 -6.57 -6.33 -13.47
C VAL A 150 -6.07 -6.93 -14.77
N GLU A 151 -4.84 -7.41 -14.73
CA GLU A 151 -4.19 -8.17 -15.77
C GLU A 151 -4.40 -9.67 -15.53
N ALA A 152 -4.89 -10.38 -16.53
CA ALA A 152 -5.15 -11.82 -16.43
C ALA A 152 -3.86 -12.64 -16.63
N LEU A 153 -3.76 -13.77 -15.93
CA LEU A 153 -2.79 -14.81 -16.28
C LEU A 153 -3.06 -15.36 -17.68
N PRO A 154 -2.02 -15.83 -18.41
CA PRO A 154 -2.20 -16.40 -19.74
C PRO A 154 -3.25 -17.52 -19.76
N GLY A 155 -4.22 -17.37 -20.65
CA GLY A 155 -5.32 -18.34 -20.80
C GLY A 155 -6.44 -18.21 -19.76
N GLN A 156 -6.36 -17.26 -18.85
CA GLN A 156 -7.41 -16.95 -17.87
C GLN A 156 -8.26 -15.77 -18.31
N ASN A 157 -9.48 -15.70 -17.79
CA ASN A 157 -10.38 -14.57 -17.98
C ASN A 157 -10.65 -13.88 -16.63
N ILE A 158 -10.76 -12.56 -16.65
CA ILE A 158 -11.17 -11.78 -15.49
C ILE A 158 -12.69 -11.76 -15.44
N VAL A 159 -13.24 -12.28 -14.33
CA VAL A 159 -14.67 -12.19 -14.01
C VAL A 159 -14.84 -11.26 -12.83
N GLU A 160 -15.42 -10.09 -13.05
CA GLU A 160 -15.57 -9.03 -12.04
C GLU A 160 -16.21 -9.54 -10.75
N ALA A 161 -17.31 -10.28 -10.86
CA ALA A 161 -18.06 -10.79 -9.71
C ALA A 161 -17.23 -11.73 -8.84
N ASP A 162 -16.40 -12.57 -9.45
CA ASP A 162 -15.57 -13.55 -8.75
C ASP A 162 -14.47 -12.85 -7.93
N LEU A 163 -13.81 -11.85 -8.50
CA LEU A 163 -12.79 -11.09 -7.83
C LEU A 163 -13.37 -10.26 -6.68
N ILE A 164 -14.54 -9.64 -6.86
CA ILE A 164 -15.24 -8.93 -5.80
C ILE A 164 -15.61 -9.88 -4.66
N ALA A 165 -16.13 -11.08 -4.99
CA ALA A 165 -16.48 -12.10 -4.01
C ALA A 165 -15.25 -12.61 -3.26
N PHE A 166 -14.15 -12.85 -3.97
CA PHE A 166 -12.88 -13.27 -3.40
C PHE A 166 -12.36 -12.28 -2.35
N ILE A 167 -12.34 -10.99 -2.67
CA ILE A 167 -11.93 -9.96 -1.70
C ILE A 167 -12.86 -9.94 -0.48
N LYS A 168 -14.18 -10.00 -0.68
CA LYS A 168 -15.15 -10.00 0.44
C LYS A 168 -15.06 -11.22 1.35
N GLN A 169 -14.55 -12.34 0.86
CA GLN A 169 -14.36 -13.55 1.68
C GLN A 169 -13.12 -13.47 2.58
N HIS A 170 -12.09 -12.74 2.15
CA HIS A 170 -10.79 -12.72 2.84
C HIS A 170 -10.49 -11.39 3.54
N TYR A 171 -11.22 -10.32 3.18
CA TYR A 171 -11.00 -8.97 3.68
C TYR A 171 -12.32 -8.30 4.06
N ALA A 172 -12.25 -7.19 4.80
CA ALA A 172 -13.41 -6.39 5.13
C ALA A 172 -14.16 -5.93 3.86
N ALA A 173 -15.48 -6.03 3.86
CA ALA A 173 -16.31 -5.83 2.67
C ALA A 173 -16.15 -4.43 2.02
N TYR A 174 -15.82 -3.40 2.80
CA TYR A 174 -15.58 -2.05 2.30
C TYR A 174 -14.29 -1.93 1.46
N LYS A 175 -13.35 -2.89 1.60
CA LYS A 175 -12.11 -2.95 0.79
C LYS A 175 -12.33 -3.57 -0.60
N ALA A 176 -13.46 -4.24 -0.81
CA ALA A 176 -13.73 -4.85 -2.10
C ALA A 176 -13.97 -3.79 -3.18
N PRO A 177 -13.37 -3.94 -4.37
CA PRO A 177 -13.65 -3.08 -5.50
C PRO A 177 -15.15 -3.06 -5.82
N LYS A 178 -15.67 -1.91 -6.21
CA LYS A 178 -17.00 -1.80 -6.80
C LYS A 178 -17.01 -2.14 -8.29
N ARG A 179 -15.88 -1.94 -8.94
CA ARG A 179 -15.68 -2.26 -10.36
C ARG A 179 -14.33 -2.92 -10.55
N VAL A 180 -14.29 -3.89 -11.45
CA VAL A 180 -13.07 -4.53 -11.91
C VAL A 180 -13.00 -4.42 -13.44
N ILE A 181 -11.91 -3.84 -13.93
CA ILE A 181 -11.66 -3.60 -15.36
C ILE A 181 -10.51 -4.52 -15.77
N ALA A 182 -10.77 -5.42 -16.72
CA ALA A 182 -9.72 -6.22 -17.33
C ALA A 182 -8.87 -5.34 -18.25
N VAL A 183 -7.56 -5.37 -18.08
CA VAL A 183 -6.59 -4.64 -18.92
C VAL A 183 -5.54 -5.58 -19.47
N ALA A 184 -4.94 -5.21 -20.60
CA ALA A 184 -3.85 -5.99 -21.20
C ALA A 184 -2.59 -5.95 -20.32
N THR A 185 -2.35 -4.81 -19.64
CA THR A 185 -1.29 -4.63 -18.65
C THR A 185 -1.62 -3.46 -17.73
N VAL A 186 -1.21 -3.55 -16.47
CA VAL A 186 -1.27 -2.43 -15.52
C VAL A 186 -0.11 -1.45 -15.72
N GLY A 187 0.85 -1.77 -16.60
CA GLY A 187 1.91 -0.85 -17.02
C GLY A 187 2.94 -0.53 -15.95
N ARG A 188 3.37 -1.51 -15.15
CA ARG A 188 4.48 -1.28 -14.19
C ARG A 188 5.74 -0.89 -14.95
N ALA A 189 6.38 0.18 -14.48
CA ALA A 189 7.70 0.58 -14.94
C ALA A 189 8.76 -0.50 -14.60
N SER A 190 9.94 -0.43 -15.20
CA SER A 190 11.04 -1.38 -14.95
C SER A 190 11.48 -1.47 -13.48
N ASN A 191 11.20 -0.45 -12.68
CA ASN A 191 11.43 -0.41 -11.24
C ASN A 191 10.22 -0.89 -10.40
N GLY A 192 9.21 -1.49 -11.03
CA GLY A 192 8.00 -2.02 -10.40
C GLY A 192 6.93 -1.00 -10.03
N LYS A 193 7.16 0.30 -10.27
CA LYS A 193 6.21 1.36 -9.88
C LYS A 193 5.06 1.48 -10.87
N LEU A 194 3.87 1.76 -10.34
CA LEU A 194 2.66 2.10 -11.09
C LEU A 194 2.53 3.62 -11.28
N ASP A 195 2.01 4.03 -12.43
CA ASP A 195 1.53 5.39 -12.64
C ASP A 195 0.04 5.47 -12.27
N TYR A 196 -0.23 5.69 -10.99
CA TYR A 196 -1.61 5.78 -10.46
C TYR A 196 -2.43 6.90 -11.12
N LYS A 197 -1.79 7.96 -11.61
CA LYS A 197 -2.49 9.03 -12.32
C LYS A 197 -3.04 8.53 -13.66
N ALA A 198 -2.18 7.92 -14.47
CA ALA A 198 -2.59 7.34 -15.75
C ALA A 198 -3.63 6.23 -15.57
N LEU A 199 -3.48 5.37 -14.55
CA LEU A 199 -4.44 4.32 -14.22
C LEU A 199 -5.80 4.88 -13.80
N THR A 200 -5.82 5.98 -13.04
CA THR A 200 -7.08 6.67 -12.69
C THR A 200 -7.77 7.21 -13.93
N GLU A 201 -7.03 7.81 -14.87
CA GLU A 201 -7.59 8.31 -16.14
C GLU A 201 -8.20 7.16 -16.97
N ILE A 202 -7.53 6.00 -17.05
CA ILE A 202 -8.06 4.81 -17.73
C ILE A 202 -9.35 4.32 -17.05
N ALA A 203 -9.35 4.22 -15.72
CA ALA A 203 -10.51 3.77 -14.97
C ALA A 203 -11.73 4.70 -15.20
N LEU A 204 -11.53 6.01 -15.12
CA LEU A 204 -12.59 6.99 -15.35
C LEU A 204 -13.14 6.95 -16.79
N ALA A 205 -12.28 6.83 -17.78
CA ALA A 205 -12.69 6.74 -19.19
C ALA A 205 -13.49 5.45 -19.50
N THR A 206 -13.29 4.38 -18.74
CA THR A 206 -13.99 3.10 -18.95
C THR A 206 -15.36 3.08 -18.25
N LEU A 207 -15.56 3.93 -17.22
CA LEU A 207 -16.79 3.98 -16.42
C LEU A 207 -17.80 5.01 -16.93
N THR A 208 -17.42 5.87 -17.87
CA THR A 208 -18.30 6.83 -18.58
C THR A 208 -18.90 6.19 -19.81
#